data_139b1bc67e539d58e6861ba03f77ead5
#
_entry.id   139b1bc67e539d58e6861ba03f77ead5
#
_cell.length_a   1.000
_cell.length_b   1.000
_cell.length_c   1.000
_cell.angle_alpha   90.00
_cell.angle_beta   90.00
_cell.angle_gamma   90.00
#
_symmetry.space_group_name_H-M   'P 1'
#
loop_
_entity.id
_entity.type
_entity.pdbx_description
1 polymer ?
#
loop_
_entity_poly.entity_id
_entity_poly.type
_entity_poly.pdbx_seq_one_letter_code
_entity_poly.pdbx_strand_id
1 'polypeptide(L)'
;MQQGYAINGTNGGFAWQGIIGAAFDTGLPGLQVTAQYRMIGQPGSFFDGTYRYGPDGGHANFDQRFNHQFIVGLRYAFDSAPPPPPSAPPPPVVHPIVAPAPLPARSYLVFFDWNKYTLTTRARQIVAEAAQASTHIKVTRIEVNGYTDNSAAPGPIGKRYNLALSVKRAESVKAELIRDGVPASAIDIHGYGEAHPLVPTGPNTREPQNRRVEIILH
;
A
#
# COMPACT_ATOMS: atom_id res chain seq x y z
N MET A 1 49.45 -1.40 -50.56
CA MET A 1 47.98 -1.10 -50.68
C MET A 1 47.34 -1.46 -49.37
N GLN A 2 46.92 -0.44 -48.58
CA GLN A 2 46.16 -0.66 -47.35
C GLN A 2 44.71 -1.01 -47.72
N GLN A 3 44.27 -2.23 -47.42
CA GLN A 3 42.88 -2.59 -47.58
C GLN A 3 42.12 -2.06 -46.35
N GLY A 4 41.26 -1.06 -46.60
CA GLY A 4 40.39 -0.51 -45.59
C GLY A 4 39.16 -1.41 -45.38
N TYR A 5 38.84 -1.70 -44.13
CA TYR A 5 37.59 -2.36 -43.75
C TYR A 5 36.53 -1.28 -43.60
N ALA A 6 35.43 -1.41 -44.29
CA ALA A 6 34.26 -0.58 -44.07
C ALA A 6 33.10 -1.46 -43.56
N ILE A 7 32.61 -1.17 -42.38
CA ILE A 7 31.39 -1.76 -41.84
C ILE A 7 30.34 -0.64 -41.87
N ASN A 8 29.31 -0.80 -42.69
CA ASN A 8 28.20 0.13 -42.80
C ASN A 8 26.90 -0.60 -42.34
N GLY A 9 26.29 -0.07 -41.34
CA GLY A 9 24.96 -0.50 -40.88
C GLY A 9 24.47 0.39 -39.77
N THR A 10 23.25 0.86 -39.86
CA THR A 10 22.54 1.59 -38.80
C THR A 10 21.27 0.81 -38.48
N ASN A 11 21.21 0.27 -37.30
CA ASN A 11 19.99 -0.34 -36.79
C ASN A 11 19.68 0.19 -35.40
N GLY A 12 18.45 0.67 -35.21
CA GLY A 12 17.97 1.11 -33.92
C GLY A 12 17.22 -0.02 -33.24
N GLY A 13 17.40 -0.17 -31.95
CA GLY A 13 16.73 -1.20 -31.18
C GLY A 13 16.51 -0.84 -29.71
N PHE A 14 15.72 -1.66 -29.06
CA PHE A 14 15.45 -1.52 -27.63
C PHE A 14 16.69 -1.88 -26.81
N ALA A 15 17.05 -1.02 -25.86
CA ALA A 15 18.07 -1.29 -24.86
C ALA A 15 17.50 -1.03 -23.48
N TRP A 16 17.86 -1.85 -22.52
CA TRP A 16 17.50 -1.66 -21.12
C TRP A 16 18.74 -1.60 -20.26
N GLN A 17 18.65 -0.91 -19.12
CA GLN A 17 19.72 -0.90 -18.15
C GLN A 17 19.18 -1.11 -16.74
N GLY A 18 19.91 -1.89 -15.97
CA GLY A 18 19.74 -2.04 -14.54
C GLY A 18 20.90 -1.33 -13.83
N ILE A 19 20.61 -0.56 -12.80
CA ILE A 19 21.61 0.17 -12.00
C ILE A 19 21.36 -0.16 -10.53
N ILE A 20 22.43 -0.58 -9.84
CA ILE A 20 22.45 -0.72 -8.38
C ILE A 20 23.69 0.02 -7.86
N GLY A 21 23.54 0.78 -6.79
CA GLY A 21 24.64 1.54 -6.25
C GLY A 21 24.46 1.87 -4.77
N ALA A 22 25.57 2.17 -4.13
CA ALA A 22 25.63 2.63 -2.76
C ALA A 22 26.56 3.85 -2.63
N ALA A 23 26.25 4.73 -1.68
CA ALA A 23 27.08 5.84 -1.30
C ALA A 23 27.51 5.65 0.15
N PHE A 24 28.79 5.88 0.43
CA PHE A 24 29.39 5.73 1.75
C PHE A 24 29.95 7.07 2.19
N ASP A 25 29.61 7.50 3.38
CA ASP A 25 30.14 8.70 3.96
C ASP A 25 31.61 8.47 4.41
N THR A 26 32.49 9.37 4.03
CA THR A 26 33.93 9.26 4.36
C THR A 26 34.28 9.80 5.74
N GLY A 27 33.32 10.42 6.45
CA GLY A 27 33.58 11.17 7.67
C GLY A 27 34.07 12.60 7.43
N LEU A 28 34.39 12.97 6.19
CA LEU A 28 34.66 14.35 5.80
C LEU A 28 33.38 15.04 5.38
N PRO A 29 33.09 16.25 5.88
CA PRO A 29 31.86 16.96 5.53
C PRO A 29 31.70 17.12 4.01
N GLY A 30 30.59 16.65 3.48
CA GLY A 30 30.25 16.78 2.08
C GLY A 30 30.88 15.76 1.12
N LEU A 31 31.84 14.91 1.58
CA LEU A 31 32.50 13.94 0.74
C LEU A 31 31.97 12.52 0.92
N GLN A 32 31.51 11.93 -0.17
CA GLN A 32 31.00 10.55 -0.24
C GLN A 32 31.77 9.75 -1.30
N VAL A 33 32.05 8.48 -1.01
CA VAL A 33 32.48 7.50 -1.98
C VAL A 33 31.26 6.78 -2.51
N THR A 34 31.13 6.70 -3.82
CA THR A 34 30.02 5.99 -4.47
C THR A 34 30.53 4.76 -5.21
N ALA A 35 29.82 3.67 -5.10
CA ALA A 35 30.05 2.46 -5.89
C ALA A 35 28.75 2.11 -6.64
N GLN A 36 28.84 1.96 -7.94
CA GLN A 36 27.70 1.69 -8.78
C GLN A 36 28.02 0.55 -9.75
N TYR A 37 27.11 -0.42 -9.82
CA TYR A 37 27.13 -1.45 -10.85
C TYR A 37 26.00 -1.17 -11.85
N ARG A 38 26.36 -1.18 -13.12
CA ARG A 38 25.45 -0.94 -14.24
C ARG A 38 25.52 -2.10 -15.21
N MET A 39 24.37 -2.64 -15.55
CA MET A 39 24.23 -3.65 -16.59
C MET A 39 23.37 -3.08 -17.70
N ILE A 40 23.88 -3.11 -18.93
CA ILE A 40 23.14 -2.67 -20.12
C ILE A 40 22.94 -3.91 -20.99
N GLY A 41 21.69 -4.21 -21.29
CA GLY A 41 21.31 -5.33 -22.15
C GLY A 41 20.63 -4.84 -23.41
N GLN A 42 21.04 -5.40 -24.53
CA GLN A 42 20.40 -5.23 -25.83
C GLN A 42 19.96 -6.60 -26.35
N PRO A 43 18.69 -6.98 -26.19
CA PRO A 43 18.18 -8.23 -26.74
C PRO A 43 17.95 -8.10 -28.24
N GLY A 44 18.40 -9.08 -28.99
CA GLY A 44 18.19 -9.20 -30.42
C GLY A 44 19.41 -8.88 -31.29
N SER A 45 19.37 -9.30 -32.56
CA SER A 45 20.40 -9.03 -33.54
C SER A 45 20.36 -7.56 -33.97
N PHE A 46 21.26 -6.76 -33.42
CA PHE A 46 21.32 -5.32 -33.63
C PHE A 46 22.20 -4.91 -34.79
N PHE A 47 22.90 -5.84 -35.38
CA PHE A 47 23.81 -5.53 -36.48
C PHE A 47 23.75 -6.64 -37.50
N ASP A 48 23.07 -6.38 -38.60
CA ASP A 48 23.27 -7.09 -39.87
C ASP A 48 24.26 -6.28 -40.67
N GLY A 49 25.51 -6.61 -40.53
CA GLY A 49 26.60 -5.93 -41.26
C GLY A 49 27.21 -6.87 -42.29
N THR A 50 27.21 -6.47 -43.54
CA THR A 50 28.01 -7.13 -44.58
C THR A 50 29.44 -6.63 -44.50
N TYR A 51 30.40 -7.52 -44.29
CA TYR A 51 31.79 -7.21 -44.51
C TYR A 51 32.26 -7.81 -45.85
N ARG A 52 33.04 -7.04 -46.59
CA ARG A 52 33.62 -7.51 -47.84
C ARG A 52 35.09 -7.80 -47.61
N TYR A 53 35.43 -9.08 -47.62
CA TYR A 53 36.80 -9.52 -47.65
C TYR A 53 36.93 -10.57 -48.76
N GLY A 54 37.61 -10.20 -49.85
CA GLY A 54 37.71 -11.08 -51.01
C GLY A 54 36.44 -11.10 -51.87
N PRO A 55 36.40 -12.00 -52.88
CA PRO A 55 35.29 -12.08 -53.84
C PRO A 55 33.98 -12.57 -53.22
N ASP A 56 34.02 -13.20 -52.04
CA ASP A 56 32.87 -13.88 -51.40
C ASP A 56 32.40 -13.22 -50.11
N GLY A 57 32.18 -11.94 -50.03
CA GLY A 57 31.78 -11.22 -48.81
C GLY A 57 30.92 -12.05 -47.83
N GLY A 58 31.06 -11.78 -46.53
CA GLY A 58 30.35 -12.51 -45.47
C GLY A 58 29.41 -11.64 -44.68
N HIS A 59 28.48 -12.28 -43.98
CA HIS A 59 27.57 -11.65 -43.01
C HIS A 59 28.06 -11.90 -41.60
N ALA A 60 28.10 -10.88 -40.78
CA ALA A 60 28.38 -11.02 -39.34
C ALA A 60 27.13 -10.65 -38.54
N ASN A 61 26.57 -11.59 -37.85
CA ASN A 61 25.49 -11.39 -36.89
C ASN A 61 26.05 -11.27 -35.48
N PHE A 62 25.76 -10.18 -34.83
CA PHE A 62 26.11 -9.99 -33.43
C PHE A 62 24.83 -10.21 -32.60
N ASP A 63 24.79 -11.34 -31.92
CA ASP A 63 23.69 -11.72 -31.03
C ASP A 63 23.93 -11.18 -29.64
N GLN A 64 22.87 -10.87 -28.93
CA GLN A 64 22.77 -10.35 -27.56
C GLN A 64 24.06 -9.77 -26.94
N ARG A 65 24.06 -8.48 -26.65
CA ARG A 65 25.18 -7.83 -25.93
C ARG A 65 24.77 -7.43 -24.54
N PHE A 66 25.55 -7.90 -23.57
CA PHE A 66 25.50 -7.41 -22.19
C PHE A 66 26.78 -6.64 -21.90
N ASN A 67 26.62 -5.42 -21.43
CA ASN A 67 27.74 -4.61 -20.97
C ASN A 67 27.60 -4.46 -19.46
N HIS A 68 28.63 -4.87 -18.74
CA HIS A 68 28.73 -4.78 -17.29
C HIS A 68 29.77 -3.71 -16.94
N GLN A 69 29.33 -2.71 -16.18
CA GLN A 69 30.20 -1.62 -15.77
C GLN A 69 30.19 -1.52 -14.24
N PHE A 70 31.36 -1.46 -13.67
CA PHE A 70 31.55 -1.14 -12.27
C PHE A 70 32.18 0.25 -12.18
N ILE A 71 31.49 1.19 -11.55
CA ILE A 71 31.88 2.59 -11.47
C ILE A 71 32.11 2.94 -10.01
N VAL A 72 33.30 3.41 -9.69
CA VAL A 72 33.62 4.00 -8.40
C VAL A 72 33.82 5.50 -8.62
N GLY A 73 33.19 6.30 -7.77
CA GLY A 73 33.22 7.75 -7.89
C GLY A 73 33.33 8.44 -6.54
N LEU A 74 33.70 9.71 -6.61
CA LEU A 74 33.66 10.63 -5.49
C LEU A 74 32.54 11.65 -5.74
N ARG A 75 31.72 11.85 -4.75
CA ARG A 75 30.67 12.86 -4.76
C ARG A 75 31.01 13.88 -3.68
N TYR A 76 31.16 15.14 -4.07
CA TYR A 76 31.38 16.23 -3.13
C TYR A 76 30.22 17.23 -3.22
N ALA A 77 29.61 17.52 -2.10
CA ALA A 77 28.59 18.55 -1.98
C ALA A 77 29.27 19.86 -1.56
N PHE A 78 29.40 20.80 -2.48
CA PHE A 78 30.05 22.09 -2.22
C PHE A 78 29.28 23.02 -1.28
N ASP A 79 28.01 22.71 -1.04
CA ASP A 79 27.11 23.53 -0.22
C ASP A 79 26.51 22.72 0.95
N SER A 80 27.31 21.83 1.54
CA SER A 80 26.93 21.21 2.79
C SER A 80 27.10 22.24 3.91
N ALA A 81 26.01 22.90 4.28
CA ALA A 81 26.00 23.63 5.54
C ALA A 81 26.52 22.71 6.65
N PRO A 82 27.39 23.19 7.55
CA PRO A 82 27.81 22.38 8.69
C PRO A 82 26.55 21.86 9.40
N PRO A 83 26.58 20.62 9.91
CA PRO A 83 25.45 20.10 10.65
C PRO A 83 25.09 21.13 11.73
N PRO A 84 23.78 21.45 11.88
CA PRO A 84 23.37 22.41 12.89
C PRO A 84 23.98 21.98 14.24
N PRO A 85 24.52 22.90 15.04
CA PRO A 85 25.01 22.55 16.35
C PRO A 85 23.94 21.76 17.10
N PRO A 86 24.33 20.73 17.89
CA PRO A 86 23.35 19.96 18.64
C PRO A 86 22.45 20.94 19.37
N SER A 87 21.15 20.86 19.09
CA SER A 87 20.15 21.74 19.70
C SER A 87 20.34 21.66 21.21
N ALA A 88 20.48 22.84 21.84
CA ALA A 88 20.54 22.93 23.30
C ALA A 88 19.39 22.07 23.86
N PRO A 89 19.63 21.33 24.95
CA PRO A 89 18.57 20.54 25.56
C PRO A 89 17.33 21.45 25.71
N PRO A 90 16.15 21.01 25.24
CA PRO A 90 14.97 21.83 25.32
C PRO A 90 14.76 22.24 26.79
N PRO A 91 14.34 23.48 27.07
CA PRO A 91 14.00 23.90 28.40
C PRO A 91 13.04 22.85 29.00
N PRO A 92 13.08 22.56 30.32
CA PRO A 92 12.22 21.58 30.92
C PRO A 92 10.79 21.86 30.47
N VAL A 93 10.27 20.96 29.66
CA VAL A 93 8.88 21.04 29.17
C VAL A 93 8.03 20.88 30.43
N VAL A 94 7.42 21.96 30.86
CA VAL A 94 6.28 21.87 31.77
C VAL A 94 5.25 21.09 30.96
N HIS A 95 5.16 19.79 31.23
CA HIS A 95 4.14 18.96 30.62
C HIS A 95 2.80 19.58 31.00
N PRO A 96 2.03 20.13 30.06
CA PRO A 96 0.64 20.39 30.34
C PRO A 96 0.09 19.06 30.84
N ILE A 97 -0.69 19.09 31.92
CA ILE A 97 -1.39 17.90 32.43
C ILE A 97 -2.08 17.31 31.21
N VAL A 98 -1.45 16.31 30.60
CA VAL A 98 -2.03 15.58 29.47
C VAL A 98 -3.26 14.92 30.08
N ALA A 99 -4.43 15.38 29.67
CA ALA A 99 -5.64 14.65 29.92
C ALA A 99 -5.35 13.18 29.61
N PRO A 100 -5.72 12.22 30.49
CA PRO A 100 -5.39 10.82 30.30
C PRO A 100 -5.71 10.46 28.87
N ALA A 101 -4.72 9.90 28.15
CA ALA A 101 -4.90 9.50 26.75
C ALA A 101 -6.19 8.69 26.67
N PRO A 102 -7.08 8.98 25.71
CA PRO A 102 -8.30 8.20 25.57
C PRO A 102 -7.92 6.73 25.53
N LEU A 103 -8.56 5.93 26.37
CA LEU A 103 -8.36 4.48 26.41
C LEU A 103 -8.46 3.97 24.97
N PRO A 104 -7.56 3.05 24.54
CA PRO A 104 -7.60 2.56 23.19
C PRO A 104 -8.99 2.03 22.89
N ALA A 105 -9.62 2.55 21.84
CA ALA A 105 -10.95 2.15 21.43
C ALA A 105 -10.96 0.63 21.19
N ARG A 106 -11.81 -0.11 21.91
CA ARG A 106 -11.98 -1.54 21.67
C ARG A 106 -12.91 -1.72 20.50
N SER A 107 -12.49 -2.52 19.51
CA SER A 107 -13.30 -2.82 18.34
C SER A 107 -13.65 -4.30 18.26
N TYR A 108 -14.87 -4.59 17.83
CA TYR A 108 -15.38 -5.94 17.59
C TYR A 108 -15.87 -6.03 16.16
N LEU A 109 -15.58 -7.16 15.49
CA LEU A 109 -15.96 -7.41 14.11
C LEU A 109 -17.05 -8.48 14.05
N VAL A 110 -18.18 -8.12 13.45
CA VAL A 110 -19.33 -9.01 13.24
C VAL A 110 -19.49 -9.24 11.75
N PHE A 111 -19.41 -10.49 11.30
CA PHE A 111 -19.50 -10.85 9.88
C PHE A 111 -20.90 -11.34 9.51
N PHE A 112 -21.26 -11.12 8.23
CA PHE A 112 -22.58 -11.46 7.69
C PHE A 112 -22.48 -12.32 6.44
N ASP A 113 -23.49 -13.18 6.27
CA ASP A 113 -23.68 -13.92 5.04
C ASP A 113 -23.97 -12.97 3.86
N TRP A 114 -23.76 -13.49 2.66
CA TRP A 114 -24.05 -12.75 1.45
C TRP A 114 -25.53 -12.35 1.39
N ASN A 115 -25.78 -11.09 1.09
CA ASN A 115 -27.10 -10.49 0.98
C ASN A 115 -28.00 -10.66 2.23
N LYS A 116 -27.40 -10.90 3.42
CA LYS A 116 -28.14 -11.00 4.68
C LYS A 116 -27.71 -9.92 5.67
N TYR A 117 -28.66 -9.58 6.55
CA TYR A 117 -28.48 -8.70 7.70
C TYR A 117 -28.88 -9.38 9.02
N THR A 118 -29.28 -10.67 8.96
CA THR A 118 -29.59 -11.46 10.16
C THR A 118 -28.31 -11.90 10.86
N LEU A 119 -28.28 -11.78 12.18
CA LEU A 119 -27.16 -12.20 13.01
C LEU A 119 -27.09 -13.73 13.11
N THR A 120 -25.94 -14.30 12.86
CA THR A 120 -25.65 -15.71 13.17
C THR A 120 -25.47 -15.91 14.67
N THR A 121 -25.46 -17.16 15.15
CA THR A 121 -25.18 -17.46 16.56
C THR A 121 -23.83 -16.91 17.00
N ARG A 122 -22.80 -17.05 16.17
CA ARG A 122 -21.46 -16.49 16.44
C ARG A 122 -21.47 -14.97 16.48
N ALA A 123 -22.20 -14.33 15.56
CA ALA A 123 -22.34 -12.88 15.54
C ALA A 123 -22.97 -12.37 16.85
N ARG A 124 -24.02 -13.01 17.36
CA ARG A 124 -24.65 -12.65 18.65
C ARG A 124 -23.70 -12.78 19.81
N GLN A 125 -22.88 -13.82 19.84
CA GLN A 125 -21.86 -13.97 20.90
C GLN A 125 -20.88 -12.79 20.92
N ILE A 126 -20.40 -12.35 19.75
CA ILE A 126 -19.49 -11.20 19.64
C ILE A 126 -20.20 -9.91 20.09
N VAL A 127 -21.47 -9.73 19.71
CA VAL A 127 -22.26 -8.56 20.16
C VAL A 127 -22.44 -8.57 21.68
N ALA A 128 -22.73 -9.71 22.28
CA ALA A 128 -22.85 -9.85 23.73
C ALA A 128 -21.51 -9.56 24.46
N GLU A 129 -20.39 -10.02 23.90
CA GLU A 129 -19.05 -9.67 24.42
C GLU A 129 -18.82 -8.15 24.38
N ALA A 130 -19.20 -7.48 23.27
CA ALA A 130 -19.09 -6.03 23.15
C ALA A 130 -19.99 -5.30 24.15
N ALA A 131 -21.24 -5.75 24.34
CA ALA A 131 -22.17 -5.21 25.30
C ALA A 131 -21.64 -5.32 26.73
N GLN A 132 -21.16 -6.49 27.12
CA GLN A 132 -20.53 -6.68 28.45
C GLN A 132 -19.31 -5.78 28.66
N ALA A 133 -18.43 -5.69 27.64
CA ALA A 133 -17.28 -4.81 27.71
C ALA A 133 -17.68 -3.35 27.89
N SER A 134 -18.74 -2.90 27.22
CA SER A 134 -19.22 -1.51 27.30
C SER A 134 -19.67 -1.11 28.70
N THR A 135 -20.26 -2.04 29.47
CA THR A 135 -20.70 -1.79 30.86
C THR A 135 -19.52 -1.76 31.82
N HIS A 136 -18.50 -2.60 31.60
CA HIS A 136 -17.33 -2.66 32.46
C HIS A 136 -16.41 -1.43 32.37
N ILE A 137 -16.28 -0.83 31.17
CA ILE A 137 -15.37 0.30 30.94
C ILE A 137 -16.05 1.66 30.97
N LYS A 138 -17.33 1.74 31.36
CA LYS A 138 -18.13 2.99 31.37
C LYS A 138 -18.02 3.74 30.04
N VAL A 139 -18.26 3.00 28.93
CA VAL A 139 -18.26 3.55 27.58
C VAL A 139 -19.29 4.67 27.48
N THR A 140 -18.87 5.79 26.91
CA THR A 140 -19.74 6.96 26.71
C THR A 140 -20.47 6.91 25.37
N ARG A 141 -19.88 6.23 24.38
CA ARG A 141 -20.40 6.15 23.01
C ARG A 141 -19.97 4.85 22.35
N ILE A 142 -20.88 4.25 21.61
CA ILE A 142 -20.65 3.06 20.79
C ILE A 142 -20.97 3.40 19.34
N GLU A 143 -19.99 3.29 18.47
CA GLU A 143 -20.20 3.42 17.03
C GLU A 143 -20.38 2.03 16.40
N VAL A 144 -21.40 1.90 15.56
CA VAL A 144 -21.75 0.65 14.86
C VAL A 144 -21.71 0.92 13.35
N ASN A 145 -20.60 0.57 12.74
CA ASN A 145 -20.29 0.89 11.36
C ASN A 145 -20.51 -0.32 10.44
N GLY A 146 -21.50 -0.24 9.54
CA GLY A 146 -21.85 -1.33 8.61
C GLY A 146 -21.18 -1.20 7.25
N TYR A 147 -20.76 -2.35 6.70
CA TYR A 147 -20.07 -2.45 5.41
C TYR A 147 -20.62 -3.62 4.58
N THR A 148 -20.39 -3.55 3.28
CA THR A 148 -20.70 -4.62 2.31
C THR A 148 -19.46 -4.94 1.46
N ASP A 149 -19.49 -6.09 0.79
CA ASP A 149 -18.64 -6.29 -0.37
C ASP A 149 -19.18 -5.49 -1.58
N ASN A 150 -18.46 -5.50 -2.69
CA ASN A 150 -18.84 -4.79 -3.91
C ASN A 150 -19.54 -5.70 -4.94
N SER A 151 -20.13 -6.83 -4.50
CA SER A 151 -20.78 -7.83 -5.38
C SER A 151 -22.20 -7.48 -5.85
N ALA A 152 -22.67 -6.29 -5.54
CA ALA A 152 -23.95 -5.80 -6.06
C ALA A 152 -23.85 -5.39 -7.53
N ALA A 153 -24.98 -5.13 -8.17
CA ALA A 153 -25.02 -4.65 -9.54
C ALA A 153 -24.12 -3.41 -9.73
N PRO A 154 -23.43 -3.29 -10.86
CA PRO A 154 -22.53 -2.16 -11.08
C PRO A 154 -23.29 -0.82 -11.15
N GLY A 155 -22.60 0.26 -10.81
CA GLY A 155 -23.11 1.61 -10.92
C GLY A 155 -23.93 2.12 -9.73
N PRO A 156 -24.66 3.22 -9.90
CA PRO A 156 -25.33 3.94 -8.80
C PRO A 156 -26.39 3.10 -8.08
N ILE A 157 -27.06 2.19 -8.78
CA ILE A 157 -28.10 1.32 -8.20
C ILE A 157 -27.48 0.36 -7.19
N GLY A 158 -26.38 -0.32 -7.56
CA GLY A 158 -25.68 -1.23 -6.66
C GLY A 158 -25.09 -0.52 -5.45
N LYS A 159 -24.51 0.66 -5.64
CA LYS A 159 -23.99 1.47 -4.51
C LYS A 159 -25.11 1.85 -3.53
N ARG A 160 -26.26 2.27 -4.02
CA ARG A 160 -27.42 2.59 -3.18
C ARG A 160 -27.92 1.36 -2.43
N TYR A 161 -27.95 0.21 -3.12
CA TYR A 161 -28.32 -1.07 -2.51
C TYR A 161 -27.34 -1.46 -1.39
N ASN A 162 -26.04 -1.41 -1.65
CA ASN A 162 -24.99 -1.70 -0.67
C ASN A 162 -25.06 -0.76 0.54
N LEU A 163 -25.30 0.52 0.30
CA LEU A 163 -25.52 1.49 1.37
C LEU A 163 -26.71 1.09 2.25
N ALA A 164 -27.87 0.80 1.66
CA ALA A 164 -29.06 0.39 2.40
C ALA A 164 -28.84 -0.94 3.17
N LEU A 165 -28.13 -1.91 2.58
CA LEU A 165 -27.81 -3.18 3.23
C LEU A 165 -26.85 -2.99 4.42
N SER A 166 -25.86 -2.10 4.28
CA SER A 166 -24.93 -1.80 5.38
C SER A 166 -25.62 -1.15 6.57
N VAL A 167 -26.58 -0.24 6.32
CA VAL A 167 -27.42 0.35 7.39
C VAL A 167 -28.25 -0.73 8.09
N LYS A 168 -28.94 -1.61 7.34
CA LYS A 168 -29.72 -2.72 7.92
C LYS A 168 -28.89 -3.65 8.78
N ARG A 169 -27.63 -3.91 8.42
CA ARG A 169 -26.69 -4.69 9.23
C ARG A 169 -26.36 -3.97 10.55
N ALA A 170 -26.05 -2.67 10.47
CA ALA A 170 -25.80 -1.87 11.66
C ALA A 170 -27.02 -1.79 12.59
N GLU A 171 -28.23 -1.65 12.02
CA GLU A 171 -29.48 -1.69 12.78
C GLU A 171 -29.70 -3.05 13.48
N SER A 172 -29.39 -4.16 12.81
CA SER A 172 -29.51 -5.49 13.42
C SER A 172 -28.56 -5.66 14.62
N VAL A 173 -27.32 -5.14 14.52
CA VAL A 173 -26.37 -5.14 15.64
C VAL A 173 -26.82 -4.21 16.75
N LYS A 174 -27.32 -3.01 16.43
CA LYS A 174 -27.88 -2.08 17.41
C LYS A 174 -29.02 -2.71 18.21
N ALA A 175 -29.95 -3.38 17.49
CA ALA A 175 -31.09 -4.05 18.14
C ALA A 175 -30.63 -5.15 19.11
N GLU A 176 -29.57 -5.89 18.77
CA GLU A 176 -29.00 -6.92 19.64
C GLU A 176 -28.28 -6.29 20.85
N LEU A 177 -27.47 -5.24 20.66
CA LEU A 177 -26.81 -4.50 21.75
C LEU A 177 -27.85 -3.97 22.76
N ILE A 178 -28.98 -3.43 22.29
CA ILE A 178 -30.07 -2.96 23.15
C ILE A 178 -30.68 -4.13 23.93
N ARG A 179 -30.87 -5.29 23.30
CA ARG A 179 -31.34 -6.51 23.97
C ARG A 179 -30.39 -6.96 25.07
N ASP A 180 -29.10 -6.80 24.83
CA ASP A 180 -28.03 -7.14 25.79
C ASP A 180 -27.81 -6.06 26.85
N GLY A 181 -28.69 -5.03 26.92
CA GLY A 181 -28.74 -4.04 27.98
C GLY A 181 -28.01 -2.73 27.71
N VAL A 182 -27.51 -2.49 26.49
CA VAL A 182 -26.89 -1.22 26.12
C VAL A 182 -27.96 -0.16 25.86
N PRO A 183 -27.86 1.04 26.46
CA PRO A 183 -28.81 2.12 26.20
C PRO A 183 -28.81 2.55 24.74
N ALA A 184 -29.98 2.67 24.13
CA ALA A 184 -30.11 3.09 22.73
C ALA A 184 -29.47 4.45 22.42
N SER A 185 -29.44 5.35 23.40
CA SER A 185 -28.84 6.69 23.31
C SER A 185 -27.32 6.68 23.25
N ALA A 186 -26.67 5.59 23.66
CA ALA A 186 -25.22 5.44 23.57
C ALA A 186 -24.75 4.86 22.23
N ILE A 187 -25.69 4.46 21.33
CA ILE A 187 -25.37 3.73 20.11
C ILE A 187 -25.66 4.59 18.88
N ASP A 188 -24.59 4.95 18.17
CA ASP A 188 -24.64 5.60 16.85
C ASP A 188 -24.40 4.57 15.76
N ILE A 189 -25.20 4.63 14.69
CA ILE A 189 -25.05 3.72 13.54
C ILE A 189 -24.67 4.48 12.29
N HIS A 190 -23.78 3.89 11.50
CA HIS A 190 -23.39 4.39 10.18
C HIS A 190 -23.36 3.25 9.16
N GLY A 191 -23.85 3.51 7.96
CA GLY A 191 -23.72 2.61 6.82
C GLY A 191 -22.76 3.20 5.80
N TYR A 192 -21.74 2.45 5.42
CA TYR A 192 -20.73 2.86 4.45
C TYR A 192 -20.86 2.14 3.10
N GLY A 193 -21.76 1.15 3.01
CA GLY A 193 -21.89 0.33 1.81
C GLY A 193 -20.60 -0.38 1.49
N GLU A 194 -20.16 -0.28 0.24
CA GLU A 194 -18.91 -0.86 -0.27
C GLU A 194 -17.68 0.03 -0.07
N ALA A 195 -17.84 1.19 0.58
CA ALA A 195 -16.73 2.07 0.90
C ALA A 195 -15.85 1.46 2.02
N HIS A 196 -14.56 1.78 2.00
CA HIS A 196 -13.59 1.33 3.00
C HIS A 196 -13.51 -0.21 3.16
N PRO A 197 -13.22 -0.94 2.07
CA PRO A 197 -13.10 -2.40 2.13
C PRO A 197 -11.95 -2.80 3.07
N LEU A 198 -12.18 -3.82 3.91
CA LEU A 198 -11.13 -4.41 4.73
C LEU A 198 -10.10 -5.15 3.88
N VAL A 199 -10.59 -5.84 2.86
CA VAL A 199 -9.78 -6.50 1.83
C VAL A 199 -10.07 -5.86 0.49
N PRO A 200 -9.08 -5.21 -0.14
CA PRO A 200 -9.24 -4.68 -1.49
C PRO A 200 -9.57 -5.80 -2.49
N THR A 201 -10.60 -5.62 -3.28
CA THR A 201 -11.04 -6.60 -4.29
C THR A 201 -11.28 -5.93 -5.64
N GLY A 202 -11.21 -6.71 -6.70
CA GLY A 202 -11.69 -6.28 -8.01
C GLY A 202 -13.19 -5.98 -8.02
N PRO A 203 -13.73 -5.43 -9.11
CA PRO A 203 -15.16 -5.14 -9.22
C PRO A 203 -16.01 -6.42 -9.16
N ASN A 204 -17.23 -6.31 -8.62
CA ASN A 204 -18.21 -7.40 -8.50
C ASN A 204 -17.70 -8.67 -7.79
N THR A 205 -16.84 -8.51 -6.80
CA THR A 205 -16.24 -9.61 -6.06
C THR A 205 -16.96 -9.85 -4.74
N ARG A 206 -17.30 -11.11 -4.46
CA ARG A 206 -17.84 -11.52 -3.16
C ARG A 206 -16.70 -11.73 -2.18
N GLU A 207 -16.57 -10.83 -1.20
CA GLU A 207 -15.54 -10.92 -0.17
C GLU A 207 -16.19 -11.01 1.21
N PRO A 208 -16.10 -12.17 1.88
CA PRO A 208 -16.68 -12.35 3.21
C PRO A 208 -16.21 -11.36 4.25
N GLN A 209 -14.94 -10.98 4.24
CA GLN A 209 -14.37 -10.06 5.22
C GLN A 209 -14.88 -8.62 5.07
N ASN A 210 -15.30 -8.24 3.85
CA ASN A 210 -15.90 -6.94 3.62
C ASN A 210 -17.35 -6.86 4.08
N ARG A 211 -18.04 -8.00 4.28
CA ARG A 211 -19.42 -8.08 4.77
C ARG A 211 -19.44 -8.07 6.30
N ARG A 212 -19.16 -6.93 6.89
CA ARG A 212 -18.97 -6.79 8.33
C ARG A 212 -19.73 -5.62 8.93
N VAL A 213 -19.82 -5.65 10.24
CA VAL A 213 -20.10 -4.49 11.09
C VAL A 213 -18.98 -4.36 12.09
N GLU A 214 -18.50 -3.16 12.28
CA GLU A 214 -17.52 -2.80 13.30
C GLU A 214 -18.24 -2.14 14.47
N ILE A 215 -18.05 -2.64 15.67
CA ILE A 215 -18.52 -2.04 16.92
C ILE A 215 -17.33 -1.42 17.61
N ILE A 216 -17.32 -0.11 17.78
CA ILE A 216 -16.22 0.65 18.38
C ILE A 216 -16.70 1.27 19.68
N LEU A 217 -16.02 0.95 20.77
CA LEU A 217 -16.32 1.44 22.12
C LEU A 217 -15.41 2.63 22.46
N HIS A 218 -16.01 3.79 22.76
CA HIS A 218 -15.31 5.04 23.11
C HIS A 218 -15.49 5.44 24.55
#